data_33561bb86e52b46f18c62c1683a32daf
#
_entry.id   33561bb86e52b46f18c62c1683a32daf
#
_cell.length_a   1.000
_cell.length_b   1.000
_cell.length_c   1.000
_cell.angle_alpha   90.00
_cell.angle_beta   90.00
_cell.angle_gamma   90.00
#
_symmetry.space_group_name_H-M   'P 1'
#
loop_
_entity.id
_entity.type
_entity.pdbx_description
1 polymer ?
#
loop_
_entity_poly.entity_id
_entity_poly.type
_entity_poly.pdbx_seq_one_letter_code
_entity_poly.pdbx_strand_id
1 'polypeptide(L)'
;MRSSNRYYAMPSELDLTPFGFTATESLAYAALLRLGPSTGYAVAHATRVARANTYGALEGLVSRTAALRLPGRPARYRATDPAALIAQLAAEQGEALDRLSRSLRDADRAGPEIRTVTGERAVANLIMQVVARAVRRAEGVLSAELLRPTLPAWRRAKERAVLELRGAGDVPGEASPILSATVTGDSPTVLLIDDVQVVLVAGSGETTAGVWSSHPAIAALARAWIRGLA
;
A
#
# COMPACT_ATOMS: atom_id res chain seq x y z
N MET A 1 35.01 43.20 16.68
CA MET A 1 33.80 42.36 16.62
C MET A 1 33.87 41.51 15.35
N ARG A 2 34.21 40.24 15.49
CA ARG A 2 34.34 39.31 14.36
C ARG A 2 32.99 38.69 14.08
N SER A 3 32.37 39.03 12.97
CA SER A 3 31.14 38.40 12.49
C SER A 3 31.42 36.97 12.09
N SER A 4 30.87 36.04 12.85
CA SER A 4 31.01 34.60 12.62
C SER A 4 30.18 34.22 11.39
N ASN A 5 30.85 34.12 10.25
CA ASN A 5 30.27 33.61 9.01
C ASN A 5 30.11 32.08 9.14
N ARG A 6 28.97 31.61 9.65
CA ARG A 6 28.61 30.18 9.57
C ARG A 6 28.33 29.85 8.11
N TYR A 7 29.34 29.33 7.45
CA TYR A 7 29.12 28.55 6.23
C TYR A 7 28.25 27.34 6.58
N TYR A 8 26.94 27.45 6.41
CA TYR A 8 26.10 26.29 6.37
C TYR A 8 26.54 25.51 5.12
N ALA A 9 27.16 24.34 5.36
CA ALA A 9 27.39 23.36 4.33
C ALA A 9 26.04 23.12 3.60
N MET A 10 26.07 23.06 2.26
CA MET A 10 24.91 22.64 1.48
C MET A 10 24.39 21.35 2.10
N PRO A 11 23.12 21.20 2.42
CA PRO A 11 22.54 19.88 2.48
C PRO A 11 22.67 19.33 1.06
N SER A 12 23.65 18.44 0.86
CA SER A 12 23.97 17.81 -0.44
C SER A 12 22.84 16.89 -0.92
N GLU A 13 21.64 16.98 -0.35
CA GLU A 13 20.54 16.03 -0.53
C GLU A 13 19.13 16.64 -0.48
N LEU A 14 18.95 17.96 -0.72
CA LEU A 14 17.59 18.44 -0.91
C LEU A 14 17.15 18.07 -2.32
N ASP A 15 16.46 16.95 -2.44
CA ASP A 15 15.92 16.43 -3.69
C ASP A 15 14.40 16.42 -3.66
N LEU A 16 13.78 17.24 -4.48
CA LEU A 16 12.33 17.30 -4.69
C LEU A 16 11.89 16.51 -5.93
N THR A 17 12.82 15.86 -6.65
CA THR A 17 12.49 15.14 -7.89
C THR A 17 11.51 13.97 -7.69
N PRO A 18 11.52 13.21 -6.57
CA PRO A 18 10.52 12.19 -6.32
C PRO A 18 9.08 12.73 -6.21
N PHE A 19 8.94 14.05 -5.97
CA PHE A 19 7.65 14.73 -5.87
C PHE A 19 7.29 15.50 -7.16
N GLY A 20 7.95 15.16 -8.27
CA GLY A 20 7.66 15.71 -9.59
C GLY A 20 8.28 17.07 -9.89
N PHE A 21 9.20 17.55 -9.08
CA PHE A 21 10.02 18.72 -9.38
C PHE A 21 11.23 18.34 -10.26
N THR A 22 11.76 19.31 -10.97
CA THR A 22 13.03 19.14 -11.69
C THR A 22 14.23 19.29 -10.74
N ALA A 23 15.39 18.76 -11.14
CA ALA A 23 16.62 18.97 -10.39
C ALA A 23 16.97 20.47 -10.25
N THR A 24 16.67 21.28 -11.29
CA THR A 24 16.88 22.74 -11.26
C THR A 24 15.93 23.43 -10.27
N GLU A 25 14.69 22.99 -10.15
CA GLU A 25 13.75 23.49 -9.15
C GLU A 25 14.21 23.14 -7.74
N SER A 26 14.72 21.93 -7.50
CA SER A 26 15.30 21.53 -6.21
C SER A 26 16.46 22.43 -5.81
N LEU A 27 17.38 22.70 -6.74
CA LEU A 27 18.49 23.63 -6.52
C LEU A 27 18.02 25.06 -6.23
N ALA A 28 17.04 25.56 -6.99
CA ALA A 28 16.49 26.90 -6.82
C ALA A 28 15.79 27.06 -5.46
N TYR A 29 15.01 26.04 -5.05
CA TYR A 29 14.35 26.02 -3.75
C TYR A 29 15.36 26.01 -2.59
N ALA A 30 16.39 25.17 -2.66
CA ALA A 30 17.46 25.13 -1.68
C ALA A 30 18.21 26.48 -1.58
N ALA A 31 18.44 27.15 -2.72
CA ALA A 31 19.04 28.47 -2.75
C ALA A 31 18.15 29.54 -2.09
N LEU A 32 16.84 29.52 -2.34
CA LEU A 32 15.88 30.43 -1.73
C LEU A 32 15.77 30.24 -0.22
N LEU A 33 15.82 29.00 0.29
CA LEU A 33 15.84 28.74 1.73
C LEU A 33 17.06 29.36 2.41
N ARG A 34 18.22 29.34 1.75
CA ARG A 34 19.47 29.84 2.28
C ARG A 34 19.57 31.35 2.17
N LEU A 35 19.18 31.94 1.03
CA LEU A 35 19.32 33.35 0.74
C LEU A 35 18.17 34.21 1.32
N GLY A 36 17.03 33.56 1.63
CA GLY A 36 15.79 34.26 1.88
C GLY A 36 15.20 34.89 0.61
N PRO A 37 14.32 35.88 0.73
CA PRO A 37 13.68 36.54 -0.42
C PRO A 37 14.71 37.16 -1.38
N SER A 38 14.86 36.56 -2.58
CA SER A 38 15.95 36.87 -3.52
C SER A 38 15.47 37.06 -4.96
N THR A 39 16.23 37.79 -5.76
CA THR A 39 15.97 37.94 -7.20
C THR A 39 16.39 36.68 -7.95
N GLY A 40 15.79 36.44 -9.13
CA GLY A 40 16.23 35.36 -10.01
C GLY A 40 17.70 35.41 -10.39
N TYR A 41 18.27 36.63 -10.50
CA TYR A 41 19.70 36.80 -10.72
C TYR A 41 20.55 36.28 -9.55
N ALA A 42 20.19 36.60 -8.32
CA ALA A 42 20.91 36.14 -7.13
C ALA A 42 20.82 34.59 -7.00
N VAL A 43 19.66 34.02 -7.29
CA VAL A 43 19.48 32.55 -7.31
C VAL A 43 20.34 31.91 -8.40
N ALA A 44 20.33 32.42 -9.62
CA ALA A 44 21.18 31.94 -10.72
C ALA A 44 22.66 31.96 -10.37
N HIS A 45 23.13 33.04 -9.75
CA HIS A 45 24.51 33.17 -9.30
C HIS A 45 24.85 32.13 -8.20
N ALA A 46 23.95 31.94 -7.23
CA ALA A 46 24.16 31.00 -6.11
C ALA A 46 24.13 29.54 -6.55
N THR A 47 23.31 29.20 -7.53
CA THR A 47 23.16 27.82 -8.05
C THR A 47 24.11 27.48 -9.19
N ARG A 48 24.76 28.49 -9.80
CA ARG A 48 25.56 28.37 -11.03
C ARG A 48 24.75 27.80 -12.22
N VAL A 49 23.45 27.99 -12.20
CA VAL A 49 22.55 27.60 -13.29
C VAL A 49 22.36 28.80 -14.25
N ALA A 50 22.23 28.52 -15.54
CA ALA A 50 21.95 29.54 -16.53
C ALA A 50 20.70 30.37 -16.17
N ARG A 51 20.73 31.69 -16.37
CA ARG A 51 19.62 32.58 -15.97
C ARG A 51 18.28 32.14 -16.51
N ALA A 52 18.18 31.80 -17.79
CA ALA A 52 16.93 31.37 -18.40
C ALA A 52 16.33 30.15 -17.68
N ASN A 53 17.16 29.13 -17.39
CA ASN A 53 16.74 27.93 -16.67
C ASN A 53 16.34 28.23 -15.24
N THR A 54 17.05 29.16 -14.57
CA THR A 54 16.73 29.59 -13.19
C THR A 54 15.37 30.29 -13.14
N TYR A 55 15.06 31.16 -14.09
CA TYR A 55 13.74 31.80 -14.13
C TYR A 55 12.64 30.80 -14.42
N GLY A 56 12.86 29.85 -15.35
CA GLY A 56 11.92 28.76 -15.58
C GLY A 56 11.66 27.92 -14.33
N ALA A 57 12.73 27.57 -13.59
CA ALA A 57 12.61 26.83 -12.33
C ALA A 57 11.89 27.62 -11.24
N LEU A 58 12.15 28.94 -11.12
CA LEU A 58 11.45 29.80 -10.16
C LEU A 58 9.95 29.92 -10.46
N GLU A 59 9.57 30.06 -11.73
CA GLU A 59 8.14 30.06 -12.12
C GLU A 59 7.51 28.66 -11.93
N GLY A 60 8.25 27.58 -12.17
CA GLY A 60 7.82 26.20 -11.84
C GLY A 60 7.57 26.02 -10.34
N LEU A 61 8.46 26.52 -9.47
CA LEU A 61 8.25 26.52 -8.02
C LEU A 61 7.02 27.35 -7.61
N VAL A 62 6.80 28.51 -8.24
CA VAL A 62 5.62 29.35 -7.97
C VAL A 62 4.34 28.66 -8.41
N SER A 63 4.29 28.04 -9.58
CA SER A 63 3.12 27.32 -10.07
C SER A 63 2.73 26.13 -9.19
N ARG A 64 3.70 25.53 -8.49
CA ARG A 64 3.52 24.45 -7.53
C ARG A 64 3.43 24.92 -6.07
N THR A 65 3.26 26.22 -5.83
CA THR A 65 3.18 26.82 -4.49
C THR A 65 4.40 26.55 -3.59
N ALA A 66 5.48 26.01 -4.13
CA ALA A 66 6.75 25.80 -3.42
C ALA A 66 7.55 27.10 -3.26
N ALA A 67 7.22 28.16 -4.02
CA ALA A 67 7.74 29.51 -3.82
C ALA A 67 6.67 30.57 -4.05
N LEU A 68 6.88 31.74 -3.50
CA LEU A 68 6.06 32.93 -3.69
C LEU A 68 6.82 33.97 -4.48
N ARG A 69 6.17 34.54 -5.49
CA ARG A 69 6.69 35.72 -6.19
C ARG A 69 6.26 36.97 -5.47
N LEU A 70 7.20 37.75 -5.00
CA LEU A 70 6.98 39.01 -4.32
C LEU A 70 6.99 40.19 -5.31
N PRO A 71 6.13 41.19 -5.13
CA PRO A 71 6.11 42.36 -5.98
C PRO A 71 7.43 43.15 -5.87
N GLY A 72 7.83 43.81 -6.96
CA GLY A 72 9.03 44.65 -7.03
C GLY A 72 9.64 44.65 -8.43
N ARG A 73 10.58 45.58 -8.65
CA ARG A 73 11.39 45.69 -9.85
C ARG A 73 12.85 45.76 -9.45
N PRO A 74 13.64 44.68 -9.58
CA PRO A 74 13.24 43.35 -10.09
C PRO A 74 12.37 42.56 -9.11
N ALA A 75 11.58 41.62 -9.64
CA ALA A 75 10.76 40.68 -8.82
C ALA A 75 11.66 39.83 -7.93
N ARG A 76 11.17 39.52 -6.74
CA ARG A 76 11.85 38.65 -5.78
C ARG A 76 11.04 37.38 -5.59
N TYR A 77 11.69 36.31 -5.20
CA TYR A 77 11.09 35.02 -4.90
C TYR A 77 11.45 34.64 -3.48
N ARG A 78 10.50 34.00 -2.77
CA ARG A 78 10.67 33.49 -1.42
C ARG A 78 10.23 32.03 -1.39
N ALA A 79 11.03 31.12 -0.83
CA ALA A 79 10.61 29.76 -0.61
C ALA A 79 9.40 29.71 0.31
N THR A 80 8.47 28.81 0.02
CA THR A 80 7.43 28.41 0.96
C THR A 80 8.11 27.70 2.15
N ASP A 81 7.53 27.84 3.32
CA ASP A 81 8.04 27.16 4.52
C ASP A 81 8.17 25.65 4.28
N PRO A 82 9.29 25.01 4.66
CA PRO A 82 9.53 23.60 4.41
C PRO A 82 8.47 22.68 5.01
N ALA A 83 7.96 22.99 6.21
CA ALA A 83 6.92 22.18 6.85
C ALA A 83 5.59 22.29 6.09
N ALA A 84 5.26 23.50 5.61
CA ALA A 84 4.07 23.71 4.79
C ALA A 84 4.19 23.01 3.42
N LEU A 85 5.36 23.05 2.78
CA LEU A 85 5.58 22.32 1.53
C LEU A 85 5.46 20.79 1.72
N ILE A 86 6.07 20.24 2.77
CA ILE A 86 5.97 18.81 3.08
C ILE A 86 4.50 18.41 3.33
N ALA A 87 3.75 19.19 4.10
CA ALA A 87 2.35 18.92 4.36
C ALA A 87 1.50 18.92 3.08
N GLN A 88 1.76 19.89 2.17
CA GLN A 88 1.10 19.97 0.87
C GLN A 88 1.42 18.74 0.01
N LEU A 89 2.70 18.38 -0.13
CA LEU A 89 3.11 17.23 -0.93
C LEU A 89 2.53 15.91 -0.37
N ALA A 90 2.49 15.75 0.95
CA ALA A 90 1.89 14.59 1.58
C ALA A 90 0.37 14.50 1.29
N ALA A 91 -0.35 15.63 1.31
CA ALA A 91 -1.77 15.68 0.96
C ALA A 91 -2.01 15.32 -0.51
N GLU A 92 -1.25 15.91 -1.43
CA GLU A 92 -1.33 15.63 -2.88
C GLU A 92 -1.06 14.16 -3.20
N GLN A 93 -0.04 13.55 -2.57
CA GLN A 93 0.27 12.12 -2.71
C GLN A 93 -0.83 11.24 -2.11
N GLY A 94 -1.37 11.62 -0.96
CA GLY A 94 -2.50 10.94 -0.33
C GLY A 94 -3.72 10.90 -1.25
N GLU A 95 -4.12 12.04 -1.80
CA GLU A 95 -5.23 12.12 -2.77
C GLU A 95 -4.98 11.30 -4.04
N ALA A 96 -3.74 11.29 -4.55
CA ALA A 96 -3.38 10.50 -5.72
C ALA A 96 -3.50 8.99 -5.44
N LEU A 97 -3.04 8.53 -4.28
CA LEU A 97 -3.18 7.14 -3.83
C LEU A 97 -4.64 6.75 -3.62
N ASP A 98 -5.46 7.64 -3.06
CA ASP A 98 -6.89 7.41 -2.88
C ASP A 98 -7.64 7.31 -4.22
N ARG A 99 -7.29 8.16 -5.18
CA ARG A 99 -7.84 8.06 -6.55
C ARG A 99 -7.46 6.74 -7.21
N LEU A 100 -6.18 6.35 -7.14
CA LEU A 100 -5.70 5.08 -7.67
C LEU A 100 -6.41 3.89 -7.00
N SER A 101 -6.53 3.91 -5.68
CA SER A 101 -7.22 2.85 -4.92
C SER A 101 -8.69 2.71 -5.31
N ARG A 102 -9.38 3.82 -5.60
CA ARG A 102 -10.76 3.80 -6.12
C ARG A 102 -10.81 3.21 -7.52
N SER A 103 -9.95 3.68 -8.42
CA SER A 103 -9.89 3.17 -9.80
C SER A 103 -9.58 1.68 -9.85
N LEU A 104 -8.66 1.19 -9.01
CA LEU A 104 -8.34 -0.24 -8.93
C LEU A 104 -9.52 -1.06 -8.39
N ARG A 105 -10.25 -0.54 -7.38
CA ARG A 105 -11.46 -1.20 -6.87
C ARG A 105 -12.58 -1.24 -7.91
N ASP A 106 -12.72 -0.21 -8.72
CA ASP A 106 -13.72 -0.16 -9.78
C ASP A 106 -13.34 -1.07 -10.96
N ALA A 107 -12.05 -1.21 -11.27
CA ALA A 107 -11.54 -2.18 -12.23
C ALA A 107 -11.71 -3.64 -11.73
N ASP A 108 -11.54 -3.88 -10.42
CA ASP A 108 -11.73 -5.19 -9.78
C ASP A 108 -13.21 -5.62 -9.71
N ARG A 109 -14.15 -4.67 -9.89
CA ARG A 109 -15.59 -4.94 -10.04
C ARG A 109 -16.00 -5.46 -11.42
N ALA A 110 -15.08 -5.65 -12.34
CA ALA A 110 -15.34 -6.10 -13.72
C ALA A 110 -15.68 -7.60 -13.84
N GLY A 111 -16.53 -8.11 -12.94
CA GLY A 111 -17.12 -9.46 -13.01
C GLY A 111 -16.50 -10.44 -12.01
N PRO A 112 -17.13 -11.60 -11.86
CA PRO A 112 -16.65 -12.65 -10.97
C PRO A 112 -15.32 -13.21 -11.48
N GLU A 113 -14.31 -13.19 -10.62
CA GLU A 113 -12.95 -13.61 -10.97
C GLU A 113 -12.65 -15.02 -10.43
N ILE A 114 -11.86 -15.77 -11.20
CA ILE A 114 -11.31 -17.07 -10.79
C ILE A 114 -9.80 -17.01 -11.01
N ARG A 115 -9.05 -17.32 -9.96
CA ARG A 115 -7.58 -17.42 -10.00
C ARG A 115 -7.14 -18.79 -9.51
N THR A 116 -6.16 -19.37 -10.18
CA THR A 116 -5.53 -20.62 -9.77
C THR A 116 -4.11 -20.38 -9.32
N VAL A 117 -3.68 -21.10 -8.29
CA VAL A 117 -2.30 -21.10 -7.79
C VAL A 117 -1.86 -22.54 -7.54
N THR A 118 -0.58 -22.84 -7.77
CA THR A 118 0.01 -24.15 -7.55
C THR A 118 1.17 -24.09 -6.57
N GLY A 119 1.30 -25.11 -5.74
CA GLY A 119 2.29 -25.25 -4.70
C GLY A 119 1.78 -24.77 -3.33
N GLU A 120 2.11 -25.52 -2.29
CA GLU A 120 1.67 -25.30 -0.91
C GLU A 120 1.92 -23.89 -0.41
N ARG A 121 3.13 -23.36 -0.65
CA ARG A 121 3.51 -22.02 -0.21
C ARG A 121 2.69 -20.92 -0.90
N ALA A 122 2.40 -21.08 -2.20
CA ALA A 122 1.60 -20.12 -2.95
C ALA A 122 0.14 -20.13 -2.48
N VAL A 123 -0.39 -21.32 -2.20
CA VAL A 123 -1.73 -21.51 -1.64
C VAL A 123 -1.84 -20.92 -0.23
N ALA A 124 -0.86 -21.17 0.65
CA ALA A 124 -0.82 -20.56 1.97
C ALA A 124 -0.79 -19.01 1.90
N ASN A 125 -0.01 -18.44 0.99
CA ASN A 125 0.03 -17.00 0.77
C ASN A 125 -1.33 -16.46 0.28
N LEU A 126 -1.99 -17.16 -0.62
CA LEU A 126 -3.34 -16.81 -1.09
C LEU A 126 -4.33 -16.80 0.08
N ILE A 127 -4.35 -17.86 0.89
CA ILE A 127 -5.21 -17.94 2.09
C ILE A 127 -4.93 -16.74 3.02
N MET A 128 -3.66 -16.46 3.33
CA MET A 128 -3.29 -15.33 4.19
C MET A 128 -3.79 -13.99 3.64
N GLN A 129 -3.69 -13.76 2.33
CA GLN A 129 -4.15 -12.52 1.69
C GLN A 129 -5.68 -12.37 1.78
N VAL A 130 -6.42 -13.45 1.53
CA VAL A 130 -7.88 -13.43 1.58
C VAL A 130 -8.37 -13.26 3.02
N VAL A 131 -7.80 -13.99 3.96
CA VAL A 131 -8.11 -13.89 5.40
C VAL A 131 -7.75 -12.53 5.98
N ALA A 132 -6.66 -11.91 5.52
CA ALA A 132 -6.29 -10.56 5.93
C ALA A 132 -7.35 -9.50 5.61
N ARG A 133 -8.23 -9.76 4.65
CA ARG A 133 -9.31 -8.86 4.23
C ARG A 133 -10.67 -9.21 4.83
N ALA A 134 -10.77 -10.32 5.57
CA ALA A 134 -12.02 -10.74 6.21
C ALA A 134 -12.49 -9.71 7.23
N VAL A 135 -13.76 -9.29 7.13
CA VAL A 135 -14.35 -8.26 8.01
C VAL A 135 -15.61 -8.73 8.75
N ARG A 136 -16.28 -9.78 8.28
CA ARG A 136 -17.52 -10.28 8.88
C ARG A 136 -17.38 -11.71 9.38
N ARG A 137 -17.04 -12.64 8.47
CA ARG A 137 -17.09 -14.07 8.76
C ARG A 137 -16.11 -14.85 7.88
N ALA A 138 -15.54 -15.90 8.44
CA ALA A 138 -14.82 -16.90 7.69
C ALA A 138 -15.26 -18.28 8.19
N GLU A 139 -15.73 -19.12 7.28
CA GLU A 139 -16.21 -20.46 7.57
C GLU A 139 -15.60 -21.48 6.62
N GLY A 140 -15.47 -22.73 7.07
CA GLY A 140 -15.02 -23.82 6.22
C GLY A 140 -14.14 -24.85 6.89
N VAL A 141 -13.46 -25.61 6.05
CA VAL A 141 -12.52 -26.66 6.45
C VAL A 141 -11.13 -26.29 5.97
N LEU A 142 -10.14 -26.47 6.82
CA LEU A 142 -8.74 -26.18 6.54
C LEU A 142 -7.87 -27.38 6.94
N SER A 143 -7.08 -27.91 6.01
CA SER A 143 -6.15 -29.00 6.29
C SER A 143 -5.06 -28.56 7.29
N ALA A 144 -4.58 -29.52 8.09
CA ALA A 144 -3.52 -29.26 9.08
C ALA A 144 -2.24 -28.70 8.46
N GLU A 145 -1.90 -29.12 7.24
CA GLU A 145 -0.73 -28.63 6.49
C GLU A 145 -0.83 -27.12 6.21
N LEU A 146 -1.98 -26.66 5.72
CA LEU A 146 -2.22 -25.25 5.42
C LEU A 146 -2.54 -24.42 6.67
N LEU A 147 -3.03 -25.05 7.73
CA LEU A 147 -3.34 -24.38 8.97
C LEU A 147 -2.09 -23.83 9.66
N ARG A 148 -0.99 -24.61 9.71
CA ARG A 148 0.27 -24.18 10.35
C ARG A 148 0.83 -22.89 9.78
N PRO A 149 1.10 -22.76 8.46
CA PRO A 149 1.67 -21.55 7.90
C PRO A 149 0.73 -20.34 7.93
N THR A 150 -0.59 -20.58 7.99
CA THR A 150 -1.61 -19.51 7.96
C THR A 150 -2.10 -19.07 9.34
N LEU A 151 -1.72 -19.78 10.40
CA LEU A 151 -2.18 -19.54 11.76
C LEU A 151 -2.06 -18.08 12.24
N PRO A 152 -0.97 -17.35 11.97
CA PRO A 152 -0.87 -15.94 12.38
C PRO A 152 -1.94 -15.04 11.73
N ALA A 153 -2.33 -15.33 10.50
CA ALA A 153 -3.38 -14.57 9.81
C ALA A 153 -4.77 -14.85 10.42
N TRP A 154 -5.05 -16.09 10.76
CA TRP A 154 -6.30 -16.50 11.42
C TRP A 154 -6.44 -15.90 12.81
N ARG A 155 -5.38 -15.88 13.61
CA ARG A 155 -5.39 -15.25 14.94
C ARG A 155 -5.76 -13.77 14.85
N ARG A 156 -5.20 -13.03 13.88
CA ARG A 156 -5.55 -11.62 13.65
C ARG A 156 -6.98 -11.46 13.12
N ALA A 157 -7.43 -12.36 12.25
CA ALA A 157 -8.79 -12.30 11.71
C ALA A 157 -9.84 -12.50 12.81
N LYS A 158 -9.59 -13.36 13.80
CA LYS A 158 -10.48 -13.59 14.95
C LYS A 158 -10.80 -12.32 15.75
N GLU A 159 -9.94 -11.33 15.73
CA GLU A 159 -10.14 -10.05 16.42
C GLU A 159 -11.23 -9.18 15.77
N ARG A 160 -11.57 -9.44 14.49
CA ARG A 160 -12.46 -8.61 13.69
C ARG A 160 -13.56 -9.36 12.94
N ALA A 161 -13.47 -10.68 12.82
CA ALA A 161 -14.41 -11.52 12.11
C ALA A 161 -14.78 -12.76 12.93
N VAL A 162 -16.00 -13.27 12.71
CA VAL A 162 -16.44 -14.54 13.28
C VAL A 162 -15.78 -15.68 12.53
N LEU A 163 -15.12 -16.59 13.24
CA LEU A 163 -14.47 -17.76 12.66
C LEU A 163 -15.29 -19.03 12.99
N GLU A 164 -15.74 -19.74 11.97
CA GLU A 164 -16.38 -21.07 12.04
C GLU A 164 -15.56 -22.06 11.23
N LEU A 165 -14.35 -22.33 11.71
CA LEU A 165 -13.37 -23.17 11.03
C LEU A 165 -13.32 -24.57 11.64
N ARG A 166 -13.22 -25.56 10.77
CA ARG A 166 -12.97 -26.97 11.14
C ARG A 166 -11.58 -27.36 10.64
N GLY A 167 -10.81 -27.99 11.49
CA GLY A 167 -9.50 -28.52 11.11
C GLY A 167 -9.62 -29.93 10.59
N ALA A 168 -8.95 -30.28 9.49
CA ALA A 168 -8.88 -31.63 8.95
C ALA A 168 -7.46 -32.20 9.11
N GLY A 169 -7.35 -33.45 9.50
CA GLY A 169 -6.10 -34.15 9.73
C GLY A 169 -5.50 -33.91 11.12
N ASP A 170 -4.17 -34.04 11.26
CA ASP A 170 -3.45 -33.88 12.52
C ASP A 170 -3.27 -32.39 12.85
N VAL A 171 -4.30 -31.83 13.45
CA VAL A 171 -4.38 -30.40 13.77
C VAL A 171 -3.45 -30.06 14.92
N PRO A 172 -2.56 -29.05 14.75
CA PRO A 172 -1.68 -28.60 15.83
C PRO A 172 -2.49 -28.00 16.99
N GLY A 173 -2.14 -28.33 18.24
CA GLY A 173 -2.83 -27.86 19.44
C GLY A 173 -2.91 -26.33 19.55
N GLU A 174 -1.95 -25.62 18.96
CA GLU A 174 -1.92 -24.14 18.88
C GLU A 174 -3.07 -23.53 18.05
N ALA A 175 -3.74 -24.34 17.22
CA ALA A 175 -4.85 -23.91 16.38
C ALA A 175 -6.22 -24.06 17.10
N SER A 176 -6.29 -24.81 18.20
CA SER A 176 -7.52 -25.00 18.98
C SER A 176 -8.31 -23.69 19.22
N PRO A 177 -7.68 -22.55 19.55
CA PRO A 177 -8.43 -21.33 19.82
C PRO A 177 -9.17 -20.74 18.63
N ILE A 178 -8.83 -21.14 17.40
CA ILE A 178 -9.44 -20.59 16.16
C ILE A 178 -10.39 -21.61 15.49
N LEU A 179 -10.41 -22.84 15.95
CA LEU A 179 -11.24 -23.89 15.39
C LEU A 179 -12.52 -24.10 16.22
N SER A 180 -13.62 -24.32 15.55
CA SER A 180 -14.89 -24.71 16.14
C SER A 180 -15.03 -26.21 16.28
N ALA A 181 -14.37 -27.00 15.42
CA ALA A 181 -14.41 -28.47 15.43
C ALA A 181 -13.23 -29.04 14.63
N THR A 182 -13.07 -30.38 14.70
CA THR A 182 -12.18 -31.14 13.83
C THR A 182 -12.99 -32.10 12.99
N VAL A 183 -12.56 -32.35 11.75
CA VAL A 183 -13.16 -33.33 10.83
C VAL A 183 -12.19 -34.50 10.72
N THR A 184 -12.71 -35.70 10.88
CA THR A 184 -11.95 -36.94 10.72
C THR A 184 -11.82 -37.27 9.23
N GLY A 185 -10.62 -37.66 8.81
CA GLY A 185 -10.33 -38.05 7.43
C GLY A 185 -9.69 -36.94 6.58
N ASP A 186 -9.39 -37.33 5.36
CA ASP A 186 -8.77 -36.44 4.36
C ASP A 186 -9.87 -35.62 3.69
N SER A 187 -10.04 -34.40 4.15
CA SER A 187 -11.03 -33.47 3.62
C SER A 187 -10.36 -32.33 2.84
N PRO A 188 -10.88 -31.96 1.66
CA PRO A 188 -10.35 -30.82 0.91
C PRO A 188 -10.50 -29.54 1.73
N THR A 189 -9.56 -28.62 1.55
CA THR A 189 -9.72 -27.28 2.12
C THR A 189 -10.74 -26.49 1.30
N VAL A 190 -11.79 -26.07 1.98
CA VAL A 190 -12.86 -25.22 1.43
C VAL A 190 -13.11 -24.10 2.40
N LEU A 191 -12.86 -22.88 1.99
CA LEU A 191 -13.04 -21.67 2.79
C LEU A 191 -14.02 -20.73 2.09
N LEU A 192 -14.95 -20.17 2.85
CA LEU A 192 -15.85 -19.10 2.41
C LEU A 192 -15.65 -17.90 3.32
N ILE A 193 -15.25 -16.76 2.74
CA ILE A 193 -14.94 -15.53 3.45
C ILE A 193 -15.94 -14.45 3.05
N ASP A 194 -16.55 -13.81 4.04
CA ASP A 194 -17.54 -12.74 3.92
C ASP A 194 -18.70 -13.05 2.95
N ASP A 195 -19.04 -14.35 2.82
CA ASP A 195 -20.11 -14.87 1.94
C ASP A 195 -19.85 -14.72 0.43
N VAL A 196 -18.71 -14.23 0.01
CA VAL A 196 -18.40 -13.87 -1.38
C VAL A 196 -17.14 -14.55 -1.90
N GLN A 197 -16.08 -14.60 -1.11
CA GLN A 197 -14.80 -15.13 -1.55
C GLN A 197 -14.65 -16.60 -1.15
N VAL A 198 -14.27 -17.43 -2.10
CA VAL A 198 -14.04 -18.86 -1.89
C VAL A 198 -12.59 -19.20 -2.16
N VAL A 199 -12.02 -20.04 -1.32
CA VAL A 199 -10.74 -20.71 -1.59
C VAL A 199 -10.99 -22.20 -1.52
N LEU A 200 -10.72 -22.90 -2.63
CA LEU A 200 -10.77 -24.35 -2.73
C LEU A 200 -9.33 -24.85 -2.89
N VAL A 201 -8.95 -25.87 -2.14
CA VAL A 201 -7.62 -26.47 -2.28
C VAL A 201 -7.75 -27.98 -2.35
N ALA A 202 -7.04 -28.55 -3.30
CA ALA A 202 -6.90 -29.99 -3.48
C ALA A 202 -5.41 -30.38 -3.63
N GLY A 203 -5.08 -31.63 -3.35
CA GLY A 203 -3.73 -32.16 -3.35
C GLY A 203 -2.97 -31.87 -2.06
N SER A 204 -1.75 -32.38 -1.97
CA SER A 204 -0.83 -32.21 -0.84
C SER A 204 0.61 -32.01 -1.32
N GLY A 205 1.44 -31.37 -0.52
CA GLY A 205 2.84 -31.07 -0.85
C GLY A 205 3.01 -30.31 -2.17
N GLU A 206 3.84 -30.84 -3.07
CA GLU A 206 4.12 -30.20 -4.37
C GLU A 206 2.93 -30.22 -5.34
N THR A 207 1.98 -31.17 -5.16
CA THR A 207 0.77 -31.27 -6.00
C THR A 207 -0.37 -30.38 -5.52
N THR A 208 -0.18 -29.63 -4.43
CA THR A 208 -1.17 -28.72 -3.90
C THR A 208 -1.57 -27.67 -4.95
N ALA A 209 -2.85 -27.61 -5.24
CA ALA A 209 -3.45 -26.60 -6.13
C ALA A 209 -4.61 -25.89 -5.45
N GLY A 210 -4.65 -24.59 -5.57
CA GLY A 210 -5.70 -23.75 -5.00
C GLY A 210 -6.43 -22.94 -6.07
N VAL A 211 -7.73 -22.78 -5.87
CA VAL A 211 -8.59 -21.89 -6.67
C VAL A 211 -9.18 -20.87 -5.73
N TRP A 212 -8.97 -19.61 -6.02
CA TRP A 212 -9.72 -18.51 -5.43
C TRP A 212 -10.79 -18.03 -6.41
N SER A 213 -11.97 -17.73 -5.88
CA SER A 213 -13.06 -17.20 -6.69
C SER A 213 -13.92 -16.22 -5.92
N SER A 214 -14.38 -15.18 -6.60
CA SER A 214 -15.46 -14.29 -6.15
C SER A 214 -16.80 -14.57 -6.87
N HIS A 215 -16.88 -15.69 -7.61
CA HIS A 215 -18.08 -16.01 -8.39
C HIS A 215 -19.23 -16.46 -7.46
N PRO A 216 -20.44 -15.85 -7.56
CA PRO A 216 -21.57 -16.15 -6.66
C PRO A 216 -22.01 -17.62 -6.69
N ALA A 217 -21.95 -18.29 -7.85
CA ALA A 217 -22.29 -19.70 -7.94
C ALA A 217 -21.29 -20.59 -7.19
N ILE A 218 -19.98 -20.26 -7.22
CA ILE A 218 -18.96 -20.99 -6.49
C ILE A 218 -19.11 -20.75 -4.99
N ALA A 219 -19.45 -19.53 -4.56
CA ALA A 219 -19.77 -19.23 -3.16
C ALA A 219 -21.00 -20.01 -2.68
N ALA A 220 -22.03 -20.13 -3.51
CA ALA A 220 -23.22 -20.92 -3.19
C ALA A 220 -22.90 -22.42 -3.05
N LEU A 221 -22.06 -22.97 -3.92
CA LEU A 221 -21.60 -24.37 -3.84
C LEU A 221 -20.74 -24.61 -2.59
N ALA A 222 -19.80 -23.74 -2.28
CA ALA A 222 -18.96 -23.82 -1.09
C ALA A 222 -19.83 -23.80 0.19
N ARG A 223 -20.79 -22.88 0.25
CA ARG A 223 -21.72 -22.76 1.39
C ARG A 223 -22.58 -24.03 1.56
N ALA A 224 -23.11 -24.58 0.46
CA ALA A 224 -23.88 -25.80 0.52
C ALA A 224 -23.05 -26.98 1.03
N TRP A 225 -21.83 -27.10 0.57
CA TRP A 225 -20.90 -28.14 0.99
C TRP A 225 -20.52 -27.99 2.48
N ILE A 226 -20.17 -26.80 2.95
CA ILE A 226 -19.83 -26.53 4.36
C ILE A 226 -21.01 -26.88 5.29
N ARG A 227 -22.24 -26.54 4.89
CA ARG A 227 -23.45 -26.90 5.66
C ARG A 227 -23.72 -28.39 5.71
N GLY A 228 -23.37 -29.11 4.66
CA GLY A 228 -23.52 -30.58 4.63
C GLY A 228 -22.55 -31.33 5.55
N LEU A 229 -21.57 -30.65 6.12
CA LEU A 229 -20.63 -31.19 7.11
C LEU A 229 -21.10 -30.95 8.57
N ALA A 230 -22.24 -30.29 8.78
CA ALA A 230 -22.78 -29.94 10.10
C ALA A 230 -23.40 -31.12 10.82
#